data_166416ba46a721b33cd0636c2cf0e585
#
_entry.id   166416ba46a721b33cd0636c2cf0e585
#
_cell.length_a   1.000
_cell.length_b   1.000
_cell.length_c   1.000
_cell.angle_alpha   90.00
_cell.angle_beta   90.00
_cell.angle_gamma   90.00
#
_symmetry.space_group_name_H-M   'P 1'
#
loop_
_entity.id
_entity.type
_entity.pdbx_description
1 polymer ?
#
loop_
_entity_poly.entity_id
_entity_poly.type
_entity_poly.pdbx_seq_one_letter_code
_entity_poly.pdbx_strand_id
1 'polypeptide(L)'
;MRMFKRAAGIAMMAGLIIGPVAGTTTAASASTGPAQVRLTGGDTSVTTAPGIAGALLGHGIVPIATLPGTEGARVGSGGVAVRFTFPVTGGWLNPAKLRGTIWHKGGILFVAPATGKQIKVSNFVISVHQGVLTAEVNGNPKVRVPLLRLSLAHATIHAGRHYVRISGIVLTLTGAAASALDTTFGTTLFTPGLKLGTASTVLRF
;
A
#
# COMPACT_ATOMS: atom_id res chain seq x y z
N MET A 1 -55.69 -36.26 -14.36
CA MET A 1 -56.48 -36.87 -15.52
C MET A 1 -55.46 -37.27 -16.58
N ARG A 2 -55.45 -38.59 -16.83
CA ARG A 2 -54.94 -39.31 -18.00
C ARG A 2 -53.45 -39.23 -18.32
N MET A 3 -52.73 -40.27 -18.12
CA MET A 3 -52.65 -41.64 -18.67
C MET A 3 -51.61 -41.77 -19.77
N PHE A 4 -50.62 -42.59 -19.42
CA PHE A 4 -50.12 -43.78 -20.11
C PHE A 4 -49.76 -43.70 -21.61
N LYS A 5 -48.57 -44.14 -22.00
CA LYS A 5 -48.36 -45.46 -22.52
C LYS A 5 -46.91 -45.84 -22.78
N ARG A 6 -46.59 -47.02 -22.36
CA ARG A 6 -45.48 -47.94 -22.63
C ARG A 6 -45.34 -48.31 -24.11
N ALA A 7 -44.14 -48.67 -24.49
CA ALA A 7 -43.78 -49.86 -25.28
C ALA A 7 -42.21 -49.88 -25.40
N ALA A 8 -41.65 -50.83 -25.12
CA ALA A 8 -41.00 -52.11 -25.18
C ALA A 8 -40.56 -52.51 -26.59
N GLY A 9 -39.33 -53.06 -26.71
CA GLY A 9 -38.82 -53.79 -27.86
C GLY A 9 -37.30 -53.68 -27.95
N ILE A 10 -36.53 -54.53 -27.40
CA ILE A 10 -35.92 -55.83 -27.79
C ILE A 10 -34.80 -55.71 -28.82
N ALA A 11 -33.60 -56.07 -28.31
CA ALA A 11 -32.66 -57.11 -28.72
C ALA A 11 -31.48 -56.80 -29.67
N MET A 12 -30.33 -57.14 -29.12
CA MET A 12 -29.18 -57.88 -29.69
C MET A 12 -28.34 -57.25 -30.82
N MET A 13 -27.05 -56.96 -30.60
CA MET A 13 -26.01 -57.95 -30.93
C MET A 13 -24.60 -57.39 -30.56
N ALA A 14 -23.77 -58.30 -30.15
CA ALA A 14 -22.40 -58.17 -29.79
C ALA A 14 -21.50 -57.60 -30.89
N GLY A 15 -20.56 -56.74 -30.51
CA GLY A 15 -19.44 -56.36 -31.33
C GLY A 15 -18.31 -55.87 -30.41
N LEU A 16 -17.49 -56.81 -29.95
CA LEU A 16 -16.26 -56.52 -29.21
C LEU A 16 -15.22 -55.93 -30.17
N ILE A 17 -15.04 -54.61 -30.16
CA ILE A 17 -13.90 -53.97 -30.81
C ILE A 17 -13.05 -53.35 -29.68
N ILE A 18 -11.95 -54.05 -29.39
CA ILE A 18 -10.88 -53.51 -28.53
C ILE A 18 -10.11 -52.49 -29.37
N GLY A 19 -10.48 -51.23 -29.26
CA GLY A 19 -9.70 -50.11 -29.77
C GLY A 19 -8.76 -49.61 -28.66
N PRO A 20 -7.52 -49.21 -28.99
CA PRO A 20 -6.59 -48.63 -27.99
C PRO A 20 -7.20 -47.35 -27.48
N VAL A 21 -7.49 -47.28 -26.17
CA VAL A 21 -7.85 -46.07 -25.48
C VAL A 21 -6.59 -45.23 -25.43
N ALA A 22 -6.41 -44.31 -26.37
CA ALA A 22 -5.49 -43.22 -26.26
C ALA A 22 -5.94 -42.38 -25.07
N GLY A 23 -5.34 -42.63 -23.92
CA GLY A 23 -5.51 -41.79 -22.75
C GLY A 23 -5.06 -40.37 -23.08
N THR A 24 -5.99 -39.49 -23.37
CA THR A 24 -5.74 -38.06 -23.35
C THR A 24 -5.50 -37.66 -21.91
N THR A 25 -4.24 -37.65 -21.51
CA THR A 25 -3.82 -36.94 -20.32
C THR A 25 -4.09 -35.48 -20.57
N THR A 26 -5.23 -34.99 -20.10
CA THR A 26 -5.49 -33.58 -19.94
C THR A 26 -4.46 -33.10 -18.92
N ALA A 27 -3.36 -32.55 -19.42
CA ALA A 27 -2.44 -31.80 -18.60
C ALA A 27 -3.29 -30.67 -17.98
N ALA A 28 -3.56 -30.80 -16.69
CA ALA A 28 -4.13 -29.71 -15.93
C ALA A 28 -3.13 -28.56 -16.05
N SER A 29 -3.49 -27.58 -16.87
CA SER A 29 -2.74 -26.32 -16.94
C SER A 29 -2.83 -25.72 -15.55
N ALA A 30 -1.76 -25.89 -14.77
CA ALA A 30 -1.61 -25.19 -13.51
C ALA A 30 -1.71 -23.71 -13.86
N SER A 31 -2.81 -23.08 -13.48
CA SER A 31 -3.00 -21.65 -13.58
C SER A 31 -1.91 -21.02 -12.68
N THR A 32 -0.78 -20.73 -13.26
CA THR A 32 0.24 -19.87 -12.63
C THR A 32 -0.32 -18.47 -12.57
N GLY A 33 -1.26 -18.27 -11.68
CA GLY A 33 -1.61 -16.92 -11.24
C GLY A 33 -0.32 -16.25 -10.76
N PRO A 34 -0.10 -14.97 -11.06
CA PRO A 34 1.13 -14.29 -10.69
C PRO A 34 1.36 -14.47 -9.19
N ALA A 35 2.50 -15.06 -8.87
CA ALA A 35 2.83 -15.49 -7.54
C ALA A 35 2.79 -14.31 -6.57
N GLN A 36 1.99 -14.45 -5.52
CA GLN A 36 2.00 -13.55 -4.38
C GLN A 36 3.29 -13.78 -3.62
N VAL A 37 4.09 -12.74 -3.44
CA VAL A 37 5.35 -12.83 -2.71
C VAL A 37 5.20 -12.26 -1.31
N ARG A 38 5.78 -12.94 -0.33
CA ARG A 38 5.86 -12.44 1.05
C ARG A 38 7.02 -11.46 1.15
N LEU A 39 6.77 -10.31 1.77
CA LEU A 39 7.81 -9.32 2.01
C LEU A 39 8.62 -9.69 3.24
N THR A 40 9.94 -9.65 3.10
CA THR A 40 10.91 -9.96 4.17
C THR A 40 11.57 -8.70 4.71
N GLY A 41 11.44 -7.57 4.02
CA GLY A 41 12.04 -6.30 4.43
C GLY A 41 12.09 -5.27 3.32
N GLY A 42 12.92 -4.27 3.53
CA GLY A 42 13.11 -3.13 2.64
C GLY A 42 12.84 -1.81 3.35
N ASP A 43 12.71 -0.74 2.59
CA ASP A 43 12.54 0.61 3.12
C ASP A 43 11.59 1.43 2.23
N THR A 44 10.84 2.32 2.85
CA THR A 44 10.09 3.36 2.16
C THR A 44 10.58 4.73 2.59
N SER A 45 11.04 5.52 1.63
CA SER A 45 11.45 6.91 1.85
C SER A 45 10.38 7.85 1.30
N VAL A 46 10.02 8.85 2.09
CA VAL A 46 9.09 9.92 1.73
C VAL A 46 9.85 11.24 1.73
N THR A 47 9.81 11.99 0.64
CA THR A 47 10.39 13.33 0.54
C THR A 47 9.26 14.34 0.43
N THR A 48 9.27 15.35 1.29
CA THR A 48 8.25 16.40 1.27
C THR A 48 8.27 17.18 -0.04
N ALA A 49 7.10 17.62 -0.49
CA ALA A 49 7.01 18.54 -1.62
C ALA A 49 7.64 19.90 -1.26
N PRO A 50 8.13 20.65 -2.27
CA PRO A 50 8.63 22.01 -2.05
C PRO A 50 7.60 22.84 -1.28
N GLY A 51 8.08 23.63 -0.31
CA GLY A 51 7.25 24.52 0.53
C GLY A 51 6.56 23.84 1.72
N ILE A 52 6.31 22.51 1.71
CA ILE A 52 5.61 21.84 2.82
C ILE A 52 6.35 21.98 4.15
N ALA A 53 7.66 21.70 4.14
CA ALA A 53 8.46 21.83 5.37
C ALA A 53 8.47 23.29 5.89
N GLY A 54 8.61 24.26 4.99
CA GLY A 54 8.56 25.69 5.34
C GLY A 54 7.18 26.11 5.88
N ALA A 55 6.10 25.63 5.28
CA ALA A 55 4.75 25.91 5.76
C ALA A 55 4.50 25.35 7.16
N LEU A 56 4.92 24.11 7.43
CA LEU A 56 4.83 23.52 8.77
C LEU A 56 5.61 24.35 9.80
N LEU A 57 6.88 24.67 9.49
CA LEU A 57 7.72 25.47 10.38
C LEU A 57 7.15 26.88 10.60
N GLY A 58 6.60 27.51 9.56
CA GLY A 58 5.94 28.82 9.66
C GLY A 58 4.73 28.83 10.59
N HIS A 59 4.07 27.68 10.77
CA HIS A 59 3.00 27.46 11.75
C HIS A 59 3.50 26.90 13.09
N GLY A 60 4.84 26.87 13.30
CA GLY A 60 5.43 26.32 14.51
C GLY A 60 5.29 24.81 14.68
N ILE A 61 5.01 24.10 13.60
CA ILE A 61 4.83 22.63 13.61
C ILE A 61 6.11 21.95 13.11
N VAL A 62 6.72 21.14 13.97
CA VAL A 62 7.95 20.39 13.67
C VAL A 62 7.62 18.91 13.51
N PRO A 63 7.81 18.33 12.33
CA PRO A 63 7.68 16.89 12.14
C PRO A 63 8.99 16.19 12.52
N ILE A 64 8.93 15.19 13.38
CA ILE A 64 10.09 14.42 13.89
C ILE A 64 9.86 12.94 13.63
N ALA A 65 10.82 12.24 13.04
CA ALA A 65 10.73 10.80 12.88
C ALA A 65 10.78 10.09 14.24
N THR A 66 9.96 9.06 14.42
CA THR A 66 10.03 8.20 15.60
C THR A 66 10.60 6.84 15.24
N LEU A 67 11.50 6.32 16.07
CA LEU A 67 12.20 5.07 15.84
C LEU A 67 11.24 3.90 15.53
N PRO A 68 11.68 2.98 14.65
CA PRO A 68 12.94 2.90 13.92
C PRO A 68 12.99 3.76 12.64
N GLY A 69 12.03 4.66 12.44
CA GLY A 69 12.07 5.63 11.35
C GLY A 69 13.22 6.62 11.53
N THR A 70 13.71 7.16 10.42
CA THR A 70 14.76 8.17 10.37
C THR A 70 14.32 9.37 9.55
N GLU A 71 14.94 10.51 9.80
CA GLU A 71 14.71 11.72 9.01
C GLU A 71 16.04 12.37 8.59
N GLY A 72 15.96 13.15 7.54
CA GLY A 72 17.08 13.99 7.08
C GLY A 72 16.53 15.16 6.29
N ALA A 73 17.15 16.32 6.47
CA ALA A 73 16.79 17.52 5.74
C ALA A 73 17.80 17.80 4.62
N ARG A 74 17.30 18.38 3.53
CA ARG A 74 18.11 18.91 2.42
C ARG A 74 17.62 20.30 2.08
N VAL A 75 18.55 21.20 1.86
CA VAL A 75 18.28 22.55 1.37
C VAL A 75 18.60 22.58 -0.12
N GLY A 76 17.67 23.03 -0.94
CA GLY A 76 17.83 23.16 -2.37
C GLY A 76 17.15 24.43 -2.89
N SER A 77 17.16 24.64 -4.20
CA SER A 77 16.52 25.80 -4.84
C SER A 77 15.01 25.92 -4.57
N GLY A 78 14.35 24.80 -4.23
CA GLY A 78 12.93 24.77 -3.83
C GLY A 78 12.69 24.93 -2.32
N GLY A 79 13.70 25.34 -1.54
CA GLY A 79 13.65 25.45 -0.09
C GLY A 79 14.08 24.18 0.64
N VAL A 80 13.61 24.02 1.89
CA VAL A 80 13.91 22.84 2.71
C VAL A 80 13.00 21.69 2.31
N ALA A 81 13.60 20.54 1.99
CA ALA A 81 12.90 19.27 1.85
C ALA A 81 13.32 18.32 2.97
N VAL A 82 12.36 17.71 3.63
CA VAL A 82 12.60 16.68 4.65
C VAL A 82 12.32 15.30 4.04
N ARG A 83 13.25 14.38 4.28
CA ARG A 83 13.09 12.98 3.91
C ARG A 83 12.90 12.14 5.16
N PHE A 84 11.82 11.37 5.19
CA PHE A 84 11.57 10.36 6.20
C PHE A 84 11.78 8.99 5.59
N THR A 85 12.40 8.07 6.34
CA THR A 85 12.58 6.68 5.90
C THR A 85 12.08 5.73 6.97
N PHE A 86 11.26 4.76 6.54
CA PHE A 86 10.62 3.78 7.41
C PHE A 86 10.94 2.37 6.93
N PRO A 87 11.40 1.47 7.81
CA PRO A 87 11.65 0.09 7.46
C PRO A 87 10.34 -0.66 7.17
N VAL A 88 10.36 -1.45 6.12
CA VAL A 88 9.32 -2.43 5.81
C VAL A 88 9.54 -3.63 6.71
N THR A 89 8.52 -4.03 7.47
CA THR A 89 8.59 -5.12 8.43
C THR A 89 7.85 -6.37 7.99
N GLY A 90 7.18 -6.32 6.86
CA GLY A 90 6.47 -7.45 6.31
C GLY A 90 5.32 -7.05 5.38
N GLY A 91 4.47 -8.02 5.12
CA GLY A 91 3.35 -7.89 4.21
C GLY A 91 3.44 -8.87 3.05
N TRP A 92 2.71 -8.58 2.00
CA TRP A 92 2.73 -9.35 0.76
C TRP A 92 2.47 -8.45 -0.44
N LEU A 93 2.98 -8.84 -1.59
CA LEU A 93 2.82 -8.13 -2.84
C LEU A 93 2.54 -9.12 -3.97
N ASN A 94 1.63 -8.77 -4.86
CA ASN A 94 1.54 -9.33 -6.19
C ASN A 94 2.03 -8.25 -7.18
N PRO A 95 3.27 -8.36 -7.68
CA PRO A 95 3.85 -7.32 -8.52
C PRO A 95 3.12 -7.11 -9.84
N ALA A 96 2.62 -8.22 -10.44
CA ALA A 96 1.95 -8.17 -11.74
C ALA A 96 0.58 -7.48 -11.68
N LYS A 97 -0.12 -7.60 -10.53
CA LYS A 97 -1.45 -6.99 -10.33
C LYS A 97 -1.39 -5.70 -9.51
N LEU A 98 -0.21 -5.30 -9.02
CA LEU A 98 -0.01 -4.18 -8.09
C LEU A 98 -1.00 -4.24 -6.91
N ARG A 99 -1.12 -5.43 -6.31
CA ARG A 99 -1.98 -5.68 -5.14
C ARG A 99 -1.13 -6.17 -4.00
N GLY A 100 -1.48 -5.73 -2.81
CA GLY A 100 -0.75 -6.16 -1.62
C GLY A 100 -0.97 -5.26 -0.44
N THR A 101 -0.34 -5.65 0.65
CA THR A 101 -0.30 -4.91 1.90
C THR A 101 1.14 -4.83 2.36
N ILE A 102 1.62 -3.64 2.70
CA ILE A 102 3.00 -3.39 3.11
C ILE A 102 2.97 -2.79 4.51
N TRP A 103 3.68 -3.40 5.44
CA TRP A 103 3.73 -2.98 6.84
C TRP A 103 5.05 -2.28 7.13
N HIS A 104 4.96 -1.16 7.85
CA HIS A 104 6.11 -0.37 8.28
C HIS A 104 6.10 -0.18 9.79
N LYS A 105 7.27 -0.07 10.37
CA LYS A 105 7.45 0.41 11.75
C LYS A 105 8.01 1.83 11.77
N GLY A 106 7.86 2.48 12.93
CA GLY A 106 8.19 3.88 13.11
C GLY A 106 7.00 4.80 12.84
N GLY A 107 7.26 6.09 12.78
CA GLY A 107 6.20 7.07 12.59
C GLY A 107 6.74 8.49 12.50
N ILE A 108 5.82 9.45 12.52
CA ILE A 108 6.10 10.87 12.57
C ILE A 108 5.35 11.45 13.78
N LEU A 109 6.07 12.15 14.63
CA LEU A 109 5.53 12.98 15.69
C LEU A 109 5.51 14.43 15.19
N PHE A 110 4.35 15.01 15.06
CA PHE A 110 4.18 16.45 14.82
C PHE A 110 4.06 17.14 16.16
N VAL A 111 4.90 18.13 16.40
CA VAL A 111 4.93 18.88 17.66
C VAL A 111 4.85 20.37 17.36
N ALA A 112 4.04 21.11 18.13
CA ALA A 112 4.02 22.55 18.16
C ALA A 112 4.56 23.00 19.54
N PRO A 113 5.89 23.23 19.71
CA PRO A 113 6.50 23.46 21.02
C PRO A 113 5.92 24.65 21.76
N ALA A 114 5.57 25.72 21.04
CA ALA A 114 5.00 26.94 21.63
C ALA A 114 3.64 26.71 22.33
N THR A 115 2.88 25.71 21.89
CA THR A 115 1.55 25.40 22.45
C THR A 115 1.49 24.07 23.19
N GLY A 116 2.57 23.28 23.15
CA GLY A 116 2.63 21.92 23.68
C GLY A 116 1.75 20.89 22.92
N LYS A 117 1.10 21.31 21.84
CA LYS A 117 0.24 20.42 21.05
C LYS A 117 1.07 19.44 20.24
N GLN A 118 0.60 18.20 20.18
CA GLN A 118 1.28 17.15 19.41
C GLN A 118 0.32 16.09 18.92
N ILE A 119 0.69 15.42 17.83
CA ILE A 119 0.04 14.22 17.34
C ILE A 119 1.07 13.26 16.74
N LYS A 120 1.01 12.00 17.11
CA LYS A 120 1.86 10.95 16.56
C LYS A 120 1.08 10.09 15.58
N VAL A 121 1.64 9.86 14.39
CA VAL A 121 1.15 8.87 13.42
C VAL A 121 2.23 7.81 13.23
N SER A 122 1.88 6.53 13.35
CA SER A 122 2.88 5.46 13.37
C SER A 122 2.35 4.15 12.81
N ASN A 123 3.24 3.15 12.67
CA ASN A 123 2.90 1.80 12.22
C ASN A 123 2.09 1.81 10.93
N PHE A 124 2.69 2.40 9.88
CA PHE A 124 2.01 2.61 8.61
C PHE A 124 1.69 1.30 7.91
N VAL A 125 0.48 1.20 7.36
CA VAL A 125 0.06 0.10 6.50
C VAL A 125 -0.41 0.65 5.17
N ILE A 126 0.24 0.21 4.09
CA ILE A 126 -0.14 0.56 2.72
C ILE A 126 -0.99 -0.56 2.14
N SER A 127 -2.19 -0.22 1.69
CA SER A 127 -3.00 -1.05 0.80
C SER A 127 -2.74 -0.63 -0.64
N VAL A 128 -1.95 -1.42 -1.36
CA VAL A 128 -1.45 -1.05 -2.69
C VAL A 128 -2.60 -0.85 -3.69
N HIS A 129 -3.56 -1.77 -3.74
CA HIS A 129 -4.67 -1.71 -4.69
C HIS A 129 -5.69 -0.60 -4.37
N GLN A 130 -5.80 -0.22 -3.10
CA GLN A 130 -6.68 0.89 -2.70
C GLN A 130 -5.99 2.25 -2.83
N GLY A 131 -4.66 2.26 -3.00
CA GLY A 131 -3.87 3.48 -3.02
C GLY A 131 -4.00 4.28 -1.72
N VAL A 132 -4.03 3.59 -0.57
CA VAL A 132 -4.23 4.23 0.75
C VAL A 132 -3.15 3.77 1.72
N LEU A 133 -2.59 4.73 2.44
CA LEU A 133 -1.76 4.52 3.63
C LEU A 133 -2.60 4.85 4.87
N THR A 134 -2.67 3.91 5.78
CA THR A 134 -3.28 4.10 7.10
C THR A 134 -2.21 4.14 8.19
N ALA A 135 -2.50 4.84 9.28
CA ALA A 135 -1.60 4.96 10.43
C ALA A 135 -2.35 4.80 11.75
N GLU A 136 -1.66 4.32 12.76
CA GLU A 136 -2.10 4.40 14.15
C GLU A 136 -1.89 5.82 14.68
N VAL A 137 -2.84 6.30 15.47
CA VAL A 137 -2.79 7.64 16.07
C VAL A 137 -2.44 7.53 17.56
N ASN A 138 -1.46 8.34 17.98
CA ASN A 138 -1.00 8.44 19.37
C ASN A 138 -0.64 7.09 20.02
N GLY A 139 -0.15 6.14 19.21
CA GLY A 139 0.25 4.81 19.67
C GLY A 139 -0.91 3.89 20.05
N ASN A 140 -2.15 4.26 19.75
CA ASN A 140 -3.30 3.41 20.00
C ASN A 140 -3.57 2.49 18.80
N PRO A 141 -3.32 1.16 18.90
CA PRO A 141 -3.50 0.24 17.80
C PRO A 141 -4.97 0.05 17.38
N LYS A 142 -5.92 0.44 18.26
CA LYS A 142 -7.36 0.40 17.96
C LYS A 142 -7.83 1.61 17.15
N VAL A 143 -7.00 2.67 17.08
CA VAL A 143 -7.32 3.90 16.34
C VAL A 143 -6.42 4.00 15.12
N ARG A 144 -6.88 3.47 14.01
CA ARG A 144 -6.18 3.53 12.72
C ARG A 144 -7.00 4.36 11.74
N VAL A 145 -6.36 5.37 11.16
CA VAL A 145 -7.00 6.31 10.23
C VAL A 145 -6.35 6.26 8.85
N PRO A 146 -7.11 6.48 7.77
CA PRO A 146 -6.53 6.74 6.46
C PRO A 146 -5.80 8.08 6.50
N LEU A 147 -4.47 8.02 6.35
CA LEU A 147 -3.61 9.21 6.44
C LEU A 147 -3.35 9.82 5.05
N LEU A 148 -2.93 9.00 4.11
CA LEU A 148 -2.54 9.44 2.76
C LEU A 148 -3.23 8.61 1.67
N ARG A 149 -3.48 9.26 0.54
CA ARG A 149 -3.73 8.60 -0.74
C ARG A 149 -2.42 8.53 -1.53
N LEU A 150 -2.24 7.43 -2.23
CA LEU A 150 -1.07 7.15 -3.05
C LEU A 150 -1.50 7.09 -4.52
N SER A 151 -0.83 7.84 -5.37
CA SER A 151 -1.00 7.74 -6.83
C SER A 151 0.25 7.13 -7.47
N LEU A 152 0.05 6.08 -8.25
CA LEU A 152 1.10 5.40 -9.02
C LEU A 152 1.13 5.86 -10.48
N ALA A 153 0.33 6.87 -10.87
CA ALA A 153 0.17 7.30 -12.27
C ALA A 153 1.50 7.68 -12.95
N HIS A 154 2.46 8.16 -12.17
CA HIS A 154 3.79 8.54 -12.66
C HIS A 154 4.90 7.72 -11.99
N ALA A 155 4.53 6.59 -11.39
CA ALA A 155 5.51 5.75 -10.71
C ALA A 155 6.31 4.91 -11.70
N THR A 156 7.60 4.78 -11.43
CA THR A 156 8.50 3.86 -12.14
C THR A 156 8.69 2.63 -11.28
N ILE A 157 8.53 1.45 -11.90
CA ILE A 157 8.65 0.16 -11.22
C ILE A 157 9.83 -0.60 -11.82
N HIS A 158 10.76 -1.00 -10.99
CA HIS A 158 11.89 -1.85 -11.34
C HIS A 158 11.81 -3.14 -10.52
N ALA A 159 11.64 -4.27 -11.20
CA ALA A 159 11.64 -5.59 -10.57
C ALA A 159 13.02 -6.23 -10.76
N GLY A 160 13.62 -6.67 -9.65
CA GLY A 160 14.80 -7.51 -9.62
C GLY A 160 14.43 -8.93 -9.15
N ARG A 161 15.45 -9.79 -9.02
CA ARG A 161 15.26 -11.19 -8.66
C ARG A 161 14.62 -11.38 -7.27
N HIS A 162 14.97 -10.51 -6.30
CA HIS A 162 14.54 -10.60 -4.91
C HIS A 162 14.04 -9.26 -4.36
N TYR A 163 13.72 -8.32 -5.24
CA TYR A 163 13.20 -7.02 -4.83
C TYR A 163 12.32 -6.39 -5.90
N VAL A 164 11.47 -5.49 -5.46
CA VAL A 164 10.78 -4.53 -6.32
C VAL A 164 11.07 -3.14 -5.77
N ARG A 165 11.47 -2.23 -6.66
CA ARG A 165 11.59 -0.80 -6.39
C ARG A 165 10.47 -0.06 -7.08
N ILE A 166 9.77 0.79 -6.35
CA ILE A 166 8.73 1.68 -6.88
C ILE A 166 9.11 3.09 -6.50
N SER A 167 9.24 3.99 -7.48
CA SER A 167 9.65 5.39 -7.28
C SER A 167 8.63 6.34 -7.88
N GLY A 168 8.58 7.58 -7.41
CA GLY A 168 7.67 8.59 -7.94
C GLY A 168 6.21 8.44 -7.48
N ILE A 169 5.97 7.76 -6.37
CA ILE A 169 4.63 7.63 -5.79
C ILE A 169 4.22 8.99 -5.23
N VAL A 170 3.15 9.59 -5.76
CA VAL A 170 2.64 10.87 -5.25
C VAL A 170 1.78 10.62 -4.02
N LEU A 171 2.01 11.41 -2.97
CA LEU A 171 1.31 11.33 -1.70
C LEU A 171 0.45 12.58 -1.48
N THR A 172 -0.85 12.36 -1.25
CA THR A 172 -1.80 13.43 -0.92
C THR A 172 -2.51 13.15 0.39
N LEU A 173 -2.82 14.21 1.13
CA LEU A 173 -3.47 14.12 2.44
C LEU A 173 -4.94 13.74 2.27
N THR A 174 -5.44 12.84 3.13
CA THR A 174 -6.88 12.53 3.19
C THR A 174 -7.64 13.63 3.93
N GLY A 175 -8.96 13.73 3.71
CA GLY A 175 -9.79 14.68 4.45
C GLY A 175 -9.79 14.41 5.95
N ALA A 176 -9.84 13.15 6.36
CA ALA A 176 -9.80 12.77 7.77
C ALA A 176 -8.49 13.20 8.45
N ALA A 177 -7.36 12.99 7.77
CA ALA A 177 -6.06 13.41 8.30
C ALA A 177 -5.91 14.93 8.32
N ALA A 178 -6.38 15.64 7.30
CA ALA A 178 -6.38 17.11 7.26
C ALA A 178 -7.15 17.68 8.45
N SER A 179 -8.38 17.25 8.65
CA SER A 179 -9.22 17.68 9.77
C SER A 179 -8.60 17.37 11.14
N ALA A 180 -8.01 16.19 11.32
CA ALA A 180 -7.37 15.83 12.57
C ALA A 180 -6.16 16.72 12.88
N LEU A 181 -5.32 17.02 11.88
CA LEU A 181 -4.17 17.90 12.02
C LEU A 181 -4.59 19.34 12.31
N ASP A 182 -5.55 19.88 11.56
CA ASP A 182 -6.06 21.23 11.77
C ASP A 182 -6.70 21.40 13.15
N THR A 183 -7.51 20.42 13.58
CA THR A 183 -8.10 20.41 14.93
C THR A 183 -7.01 20.36 16.01
N THR A 184 -5.99 19.49 15.81
CA THR A 184 -4.91 19.35 16.80
C THR A 184 -4.14 20.64 16.97
N PHE A 185 -3.76 21.29 15.88
CA PHE A 185 -2.88 22.47 15.92
C PHE A 185 -3.64 23.81 15.92
N GLY A 186 -4.93 23.80 15.70
CA GLY A 186 -5.75 25.03 15.61
C GLY A 186 -5.41 25.84 14.36
N THR A 187 -5.23 25.19 13.22
CA THR A 187 -4.84 25.80 11.94
C THR A 187 -5.80 25.38 10.82
N THR A 188 -5.69 25.99 9.67
CA THR A 188 -6.37 25.63 8.43
C THR A 188 -5.37 25.29 7.32
N LEU A 189 -4.13 24.94 7.73
CA LEU A 189 -3.02 24.63 6.81
C LEU A 189 -3.28 23.35 5.99
N PHE A 190 -3.93 22.37 6.60
CA PHE A 190 -4.07 21.04 6.01
C PHE A 190 -5.40 20.93 5.26
N THR A 191 -5.31 20.79 3.93
CA THR A 191 -6.50 20.61 3.09
C THR A 191 -6.57 19.20 2.52
N PRO A 192 -7.78 18.64 2.32
CA PRO A 192 -7.95 17.40 1.60
C PRO A 192 -7.30 17.46 0.21
N GLY A 193 -6.50 16.45 -0.15
CA GLY A 193 -5.78 16.42 -1.42
C GLY A 193 -4.47 17.21 -1.45
N LEU A 194 -4.08 17.89 -0.36
CA LEU A 194 -2.79 18.56 -0.27
C LEU A 194 -1.65 17.57 -0.62
N LYS A 195 -0.86 17.91 -1.63
CA LYS A 195 0.32 17.11 -2.01
C LYS A 195 1.40 17.28 -0.97
N LEU A 196 1.62 16.24 -0.17
CA LEU A 196 2.66 16.25 0.88
C LEU A 196 4.05 15.94 0.34
N GLY A 197 4.14 15.19 -0.76
CA GLY A 197 5.43 14.82 -1.31
C GLY A 197 5.38 13.63 -2.24
N THR A 198 6.54 12.98 -2.38
CA THR A 198 6.70 11.76 -3.15
C THR A 198 7.37 10.67 -2.33
N ALA A 199 7.01 9.42 -2.60
CA ALA A 199 7.65 8.27 -1.99
C ALA A 199 8.39 7.40 -2.99
N SER A 200 9.40 6.72 -2.48
CA SER A 200 10.09 5.60 -3.12
C SER A 200 10.17 4.46 -2.14
N THR A 201 9.89 3.25 -2.59
CA THR A 201 9.99 2.04 -1.77
C THR A 201 10.85 0.98 -2.43
N VAL A 202 11.63 0.27 -1.63
CA VAL A 202 12.33 -0.95 -2.01
C VAL A 202 11.76 -2.07 -1.16
N LEU A 203 11.10 -3.02 -1.80
CA LEU A 203 10.48 -4.18 -1.15
C LEU A 203 11.33 -5.41 -1.45
N ARG A 204 11.70 -6.18 -0.43
CA ARG A 204 12.49 -7.43 -0.54
C ARG A 204 11.62 -8.63 -0.22
N PHE A 205 11.87 -9.74 -0.91
CA PHE A 205 11.17 -11.02 -0.76
C PHE A 205 12.08 -12.21 -1.08
#